data_5f7255d93bdd191110663addf3d30ea3
#
_entry.id   5f7255d93bdd191110663addf3d30ea3
#
_cell.length_a   1.000
_cell.length_b   1.000
_cell.length_c   1.000
_cell.angle_alpha   90.00
_cell.angle_beta   90.00
_cell.angle_gamma   90.00
#
_symmetry.space_group_name_H-M   'P 1'
#
loop_
_entity.id
_entity.type
_entity.pdbx_description
1 polymer ?
#
loop_
_entity_poly.entity_id
_entity_poly.type
_entity_poly.pdbx_seq_one_letter_code
_entity_poly.pdbx_strand_id
1 'polypeptide(L)'
;MCGRYYFDESIDISKILQILEKKYNQDTLDLLSTGEIFPSNISLVFANNDYQLMKWGYSLNKRNLINTRIETIRDTDIYRNDYQNHKCVIIASGFYEWDRHKRRHYITTSDNIIYFAGIYQ
;
A
#
# COMPACT_ATOMS: atom_id res chain seq x y z
N MET A 1 4.50 -6.90 11.95
CA MET A 1 3.96 -6.61 10.59
C MET A 1 3.23 -5.29 10.59
N CYS A 2 3.36 -4.54 9.50
CA CYS A 2 2.80 -3.19 9.39
C CYS A 2 1.26 -3.21 9.34
N GLY A 3 0.60 -2.54 10.28
CA GLY A 3 -0.86 -2.36 10.27
C GLY A 3 -1.29 -0.94 9.94
N ARG A 4 -0.32 -0.05 9.71
CA ARG A 4 -0.55 1.36 9.40
C ARG A 4 0.70 1.97 8.80
N TYR A 5 0.55 2.79 7.74
CA TYR A 5 1.66 3.53 7.18
C TYR A 5 1.31 5.00 6.96
N TYR A 6 2.26 5.76 6.51
CA TYR A 6 2.12 7.20 6.27
C TYR A 6 2.46 7.54 4.83
N PHE A 7 1.64 8.37 4.22
CA PHE A 7 1.86 8.86 2.85
C PHE A 7 1.46 10.33 2.77
N ASP A 8 2.39 11.19 2.39
CA ASP A 8 2.12 12.62 2.27
C ASP A 8 2.94 13.28 1.16
N GLU A 9 2.83 14.60 1.09
CA GLU A 9 3.47 15.45 0.10
C GLU A 9 5.01 15.57 0.27
N SER A 10 5.60 14.94 1.29
CA SER A 10 7.07 14.84 1.40
C SER A 10 7.67 14.08 0.21
N ILE A 11 6.85 13.29 -0.47
CA ILE A 11 7.19 12.66 -1.75
C ILE A 11 6.65 13.55 -2.87
N ASP A 12 7.52 13.98 -3.79
CA ASP A 12 7.07 14.69 -4.98
C ASP A 12 6.35 13.74 -5.94
N ILE A 13 5.02 13.78 -5.91
CA ILE A 13 4.17 12.95 -6.76
C ILE A 13 3.56 13.73 -7.93
N SER A 14 4.03 14.94 -8.23
CA SER A 14 3.44 15.79 -9.27
C SER A 14 3.37 15.10 -10.63
N LYS A 15 4.44 14.42 -11.05
CA LYS A 15 4.47 13.64 -12.29
C LYS A 15 3.55 12.43 -12.23
N ILE A 16 3.46 11.77 -11.09
CA ILE A 16 2.57 10.64 -10.87
C ILE A 16 1.12 11.10 -10.97
N LEU A 17 0.77 12.22 -10.35
CA LEU A 17 -0.57 12.80 -10.45
C LEU A 17 -0.96 13.09 -11.89
N GLN A 18 -0.05 13.63 -12.71
CA GLN A 18 -0.30 13.85 -14.14
C GLN A 18 -0.65 12.55 -14.88
N ILE A 19 0.01 11.46 -14.53
CA ILE A 19 -0.28 10.13 -15.08
C ILE A 19 -1.66 9.65 -14.63
N LEU A 20 -1.97 9.78 -13.35
CA LEU A 20 -3.25 9.37 -12.79
C LEU A 20 -4.43 10.18 -13.35
N GLU A 21 -4.25 11.47 -13.59
CA GLU A 21 -5.27 12.36 -14.18
C GLU A 21 -5.71 11.93 -15.58
N LYS A 22 -4.85 11.23 -16.31
CA LYS A 22 -5.19 10.66 -17.63
C LYS A 22 -6.05 9.41 -17.53
N LYS A 23 -6.07 8.74 -16.38
CA LYS A 23 -6.74 7.44 -16.16
C LYS A 23 -8.01 7.56 -15.34
N TYR A 24 -8.01 8.47 -14.37
CA TYR A 24 -9.06 8.60 -13.36
C TYR A 24 -9.69 9.99 -13.44
N ASN A 25 -11.00 10.06 -13.18
CA ASN A 25 -11.68 11.34 -12.98
C ASN A 25 -11.31 11.93 -11.61
N GLN A 26 -11.66 13.19 -11.39
CA GLN A 26 -11.33 13.91 -10.16
C GLN A 26 -11.93 13.24 -8.92
N ASP A 27 -13.16 12.74 -9.00
CA ASP A 27 -13.83 12.08 -7.88
C ASP A 27 -13.05 10.84 -7.43
N THR A 28 -12.51 10.07 -8.36
CA THR A 28 -11.66 8.92 -8.06
C THR A 28 -10.30 9.35 -7.48
N LEU A 29 -9.69 10.39 -8.04
CA LEU A 29 -8.42 10.92 -7.51
C LEU A 29 -8.56 11.43 -6.07
N ASP A 30 -9.69 12.03 -5.74
CA ASP A 30 -9.99 12.53 -4.40
C ASP A 30 -10.11 11.40 -3.35
N LEU A 31 -10.26 10.16 -3.78
CA LEU A 31 -10.25 8.98 -2.90
C LEU A 31 -8.85 8.59 -2.40
N LEU A 32 -7.79 9.06 -3.07
CA LEU A 32 -6.42 8.78 -2.61
C LEU A 32 -6.23 9.33 -1.21
N SER A 33 -5.95 8.42 -0.29
CA SER A 33 -5.75 8.76 1.12
C SER A 33 -4.35 9.32 1.34
N THR A 34 -4.24 10.36 2.16
CA THR A 34 -2.98 10.99 2.58
C THR A 34 -2.92 11.06 4.09
N GLY A 35 -1.71 11.24 4.64
CA GLY A 35 -1.49 11.19 6.09
C GLY A 35 -1.36 9.76 6.58
N GLU A 36 -1.95 9.43 7.72
CA GLU A 36 -1.99 8.05 8.22
C GLU A 36 -2.93 7.22 7.33
N ILE A 37 -2.41 6.13 6.80
CA ILE A 37 -3.14 5.21 5.93
C ILE A 37 -3.55 3.98 6.74
N PHE A 38 -4.84 3.73 6.74
CA PHE A 38 -5.47 2.63 7.45
C PHE A 38 -5.89 1.52 6.48
N PRO A 39 -6.03 0.27 6.96
CA PRO A 39 -6.64 -0.78 6.14
C PRO A 39 -7.96 -0.31 5.52
N SER A 40 -8.19 -0.68 4.28
CA SER A 40 -9.32 -0.28 3.43
C SER A 40 -9.23 1.11 2.80
N ASN A 41 -8.24 1.93 3.16
CA ASN A 41 -8.01 3.17 2.44
C ASN A 41 -7.51 2.92 1.01
N ILE A 42 -7.66 3.93 0.16
CA ILE A 42 -7.15 3.91 -1.22
C ILE A 42 -5.70 4.38 -1.22
N SER A 43 -4.85 3.59 -1.80
CA SER A 43 -3.39 3.73 -1.81
C SER A 43 -2.85 3.94 -3.21
N LEU A 44 -1.74 4.66 -3.30
CA LEU A 44 -0.96 4.78 -4.53
C LEU A 44 -0.08 3.52 -4.69
N VAL A 45 -0.23 2.86 -5.83
CA VAL A 45 0.42 1.58 -6.13
C VAL A 45 1.05 1.63 -7.51
N PHE A 46 2.18 0.96 -7.68
CA PHE A 46 2.78 0.70 -8.99
C PHE A 46 2.62 -0.78 -9.32
N ALA A 47 1.89 -1.07 -10.39
CA ALA A 47 1.61 -2.42 -10.87
C ALA A 47 1.42 -2.44 -12.37
N ASN A 48 1.81 -3.53 -13.04
CA ASN A 48 1.71 -3.66 -14.51
C ASN A 48 2.38 -2.48 -15.26
N ASN A 49 3.54 -2.07 -14.78
CA ASN A 49 4.30 -0.98 -15.39
C ASN A 49 3.60 0.39 -15.34
N ASP A 50 2.66 0.58 -14.44
CA ASP A 50 1.85 1.79 -14.37
C ASP A 50 1.46 2.14 -12.92
N TYR A 51 1.19 3.42 -12.67
CA TYR A 51 0.64 3.89 -11.40
C TYR A 51 -0.87 3.69 -11.35
N GLN A 52 -1.34 3.19 -10.21
CA GLN A 52 -2.75 2.86 -10.01
C GLN A 52 -3.19 3.21 -8.59
N LEU A 53 -4.48 3.38 -8.41
CA LEU A 53 -5.12 3.52 -7.11
C LEU A 53 -5.76 2.18 -6.74
N MET A 54 -5.40 1.65 -5.57
CA MET A 54 -5.91 0.37 -5.09
C MET A 54 -6.31 0.46 -3.63
N LYS A 55 -7.36 -0.25 -3.27
CA LYS A 55 -7.79 -0.39 -1.88
C LYS A 55 -6.82 -1.31 -1.13
N TRP A 56 -6.36 -0.88 0.04
CA TRP A 56 -5.46 -1.69 0.86
C TRP A 56 -6.20 -2.79 1.60
N GLY A 57 -5.84 -4.02 1.32
CA GLY A 57 -6.32 -5.23 2.00
C GLY A 57 -7.27 -6.07 1.17
N TYR A 58 -7.16 -7.38 1.34
CA TYR A 58 -8.06 -8.36 0.74
C TYR A 58 -9.32 -8.51 1.60
N SER A 59 -10.47 -8.39 1.00
CA SER A 59 -11.73 -8.64 1.68
C SER A 59 -12.08 -10.13 1.62
N LEU A 60 -12.04 -10.81 2.76
CA LEU A 60 -12.39 -12.22 2.87
C LEU A 60 -13.26 -12.45 4.12
N ASN A 61 -14.46 -12.98 3.94
CA ASN A 61 -15.36 -13.33 5.04
C ASN A 61 -15.50 -12.23 6.09
N LYS A 62 -15.75 -10.98 5.66
CA LYS A 62 -15.86 -9.79 6.50
C LYS A 62 -14.56 -9.40 7.22
N ARG A 63 -13.44 -10.04 6.88
CA ARG A 63 -12.10 -9.66 7.36
C ARG A 63 -11.35 -8.90 6.28
N ASN A 64 -10.50 -7.99 6.69
CA ASN A 64 -9.57 -7.30 5.82
C ASN A 64 -8.16 -7.84 6.09
N LEU A 65 -7.64 -8.61 5.12
CA LEU A 65 -6.32 -9.21 5.21
C LEU A 65 -5.30 -8.25 4.60
N ILE A 66 -4.41 -7.71 5.41
CA ILE A 66 -3.51 -6.62 5.02
C ILE A 66 -2.05 -7.04 4.91
N ASN A 67 -1.67 -8.18 5.48
CA ASN A 67 -0.30 -8.68 5.50
C ASN A 67 -0.26 -10.17 5.31
N THR A 68 0.83 -10.65 4.73
CA THR A 68 1.17 -12.07 4.71
C THR A 68 2.68 -12.24 4.82
N ARG A 69 3.12 -13.38 5.33
CA ARG A 69 4.54 -13.68 5.47
C ARG A 69 5.11 -14.25 4.18
N ILE A 70 6.29 -13.80 3.80
CA ILE A 70 6.98 -14.27 2.60
C ILE A 70 7.24 -15.79 2.65
N GLU A 71 7.47 -16.32 3.85
CA GLU A 71 7.75 -17.73 4.06
C GLU A 71 6.58 -18.65 3.71
N THR A 72 5.34 -18.15 3.82
CA THR A 72 4.13 -18.96 3.65
C THR A 72 3.23 -18.50 2.51
N ILE A 73 3.51 -17.37 1.88
CA ILE A 73 2.64 -16.78 0.86
C ILE A 73 2.39 -17.71 -0.33
N ARG A 74 3.40 -18.52 -0.70
CA ARG A 74 3.31 -19.48 -1.81
C ARG A 74 2.39 -20.65 -1.51
N ASP A 75 2.26 -21.00 -0.24
CA ASP A 75 1.53 -22.19 0.22
C ASP A 75 0.12 -21.84 0.70
N THR A 76 -0.21 -20.55 0.74
CA THR A 76 -1.53 -20.06 1.14
C THR A 76 -2.42 -19.88 -0.09
N ASP A 77 -3.49 -20.66 -0.19
CA ASP A 77 -4.34 -20.70 -1.38
C ASP A 77 -4.88 -19.33 -1.80
N ILE A 78 -5.21 -18.47 -0.84
CA ILE A 78 -5.74 -17.13 -1.08
C ILE A 78 -4.74 -16.27 -1.86
N TYR A 79 -3.45 -16.45 -1.62
CA TYR A 79 -2.40 -15.56 -2.15
C TYR A 79 -1.60 -16.16 -3.29
N ARG A 80 -1.65 -17.48 -3.49
CA ARG A 80 -0.76 -18.20 -4.41
C ARG A 80 -0.79 -17.63 -5.83
N ASN A 81 -1.97 -17.44 -6.38
CA ASN A 81 -2.11 -16.90 -7.73
C ASN A 81 -1.58 -15.47 -7.82
N ASP A 82 -1.93 -14.62 -6.87
CA ASP A 82 -1.55 -13.20 -6.89
C ASP A 82 -0.06 -13.03 -6.61
N TYR A 83 0.53 -13.90 -5.78
CA TYR A 83 1.97 -13.91 -5.57
C TYR A 83 2.73 -14.25 -6.87
N GLN A 84 2.18 -15.08 -7.72
CA GLN A 84 2.80 -15.41 -9.00
C GLN A 84 2.56 -14.34 -10.07
N ASN A 85 1.37 -13.78 -10.15
CA ASN A 85 0.91 -13.02 -11.31
C ASN A 85 0.57 -11.54 -11.02
N HIS A 86 0.36 -11.16 -9.77
CA HIS A 86 -0.16 -9.84 -9.39
C HIS A 86 0.71 -9.18 -8.31
N LYS A 87 1.98 -8.97 -8.64
CA LYS A 87 2.91 -8.25 -7.75
C LYS A 87 2.81 -6.76 -7.96
N CYS A 88 2.95 -6.02 -6.88
CA CYS A 88 2.92 -4.56 -6.92
C CYS A 88 3.91 -3.95 -5.92
N VAL A 89 4.07 -2.65 -6.02
CA VAL A 89 4.81 -1.83 -5.08
C VAL A 89 3.87 -0.78 -4.52
N ILE A 90 3.76 -0.70 -3.19
CA ILE A 90 2.99 0.33 -2.50
C ILE A 90 3.95 1.43 -2.10
N ILE A 91 3.64 2.67 -2.45
CA ILE A 91 4.50 3.83 -2.19
C ILE A 91 4.07 4.47 -0.88
N ALA A 92 5.03 4.68 0.02
CA ALA A 92 4.78 5.25 1.34
C ALA A 92 5.89 6.24 1.72
N SER A 93 5.60 7.13 2.65
CA SER A 93 6.60 8.01 3.29
C SER A 93 7.30 7.31 4.45
N GLY A 94 6.58 6.47 5.16
CA GLY A 94 7.06 5.71 6.30
C GLY A 94 5.96 4.78 6.83
N PHE A 95 6.25 4.07 7.89
CA PHE A 95 5.26 3.18 8.50
C PHE A 95 5.37 3.17 10.02
N TYR A 96 4.34 2.66 10.66
CA TYR A 96 4.25 2.57 12.11
C TYR A 96 4.33 1.13 12.57
N GLU A 97 5.10 0.91 13.64
CA GLU A 97 5.13 -0.33 14.38
C GLU A 97 5.04 -0.03 15.88
N TRP A 98 4.49 -0.98 16.65
CA TRP A 98 4.37 -0.89 18.10
C TRP A 98 5.30 -1.92 18.73
N ASP A 99 6.07 -1.47 19.71
CA ASP A 99 6.95 -2.36 20.46
C ASP A 99 6.15 -3.20 21.47
N ARG A 100 6.86 -4.07 22.21
CA ARG A 100 6.26 -4.93 23.25
C ARG A 100 5.58 -4.15 24.39
N HIS A 101 5.93 -2.88 24.55
CA HIS A 101 5.33 -1.98 25.55
C HIS A 101 4.20 -1.14 24.95
N LYS A 102 3.75 -1.45 23.73
CA LYS A 102 2.70 -0.73 22.99
C LYS A 102 3.05 0.72 22.67
N ARG A 103 4.34 1.06 22.60
CA ARG A 103 4.81 2.38 22.17
C ARG A 103 4.91 2.39 20.64
N ARG A 104 4.36 3.45 20.06
CA ARG A 104 4.37 3.62 18.61
C ARG A 104 5.72 4.14 18.12
N HIS A 105 6.25 3.51 17.10
CA HIS A 105 7.47 3.93 16.41
C HIS A 105 7.16 4.26 14.96
N TYR A 106 7.66 5.39 14.49
CA TYR A 106 7.62 5.75 13.09
C TYR A 106 8.95 5.40 12.43
N ILE A 107 8.88 4.63 11.36
CA ILE A 107 10.04 4.10 10.65
C ILE A 107 10.02 4.64 9.23
N THR A 108 11.13 5.25 8.82
CA THR A 108 11.30 5.79 7.48
C THR A 108 12.77 5.68 7.04
N THR A 109 13.04 6.05 5.80
CA THR A 109 14.40 6.16 5.25
C THR A 109 14.88 7.60 5.28
N SER A 110 16.17 7.83 4.98
CA SER A 110 16.72 9.18 4.87
C SER A 110 16.00 10.03 3.81
N ASP A 111 15.44 9.38 2.77
CA ASP A 111 14.74 10.04 1.67
C ASP A 111 13.23 10.19 1.92
N ASN A 112 12.74 9.70 3.05
CA ASN A 112 11.31 9.64 3.38
C ASN A 112 10.46 8.91 2.34
N ILE A 113 11.02 7.89 1.69
CA ILE A 113 10.32 7.05 0.73
C ILE A 113 10.56 5.58 1.07
N ILE A 114 9.48 4.82 1.15
CA ILE A 114 9.50 3.37 1.33
C ILE A 114 8.66 2.73 0.24
N TYR A 115 9.18 1.66 -0.33
CA TYR A 115 8.51 0.85 -1.34
C TYR A 115 8.18 -0.51 -0.72
N PHE A 116 6.91 -0.71 -0.37
CA PHE A 116 6.48 -2.00 0.14
C PHE A 116 6.23 -2.98 -0.99
N ALA A 117 6.78 -4.18 -0.87
CA ALA A 117 6.40 -5.29 -1.72
C ALA A 117 4.96 -5.70 -1.39
N GLY A 118 4.12 -5.81 -2.42
CA GLY A 118 2.71 -6.16 -2.28
C GLY A 118 2.24 -7.12 -3.35
N ILE A 119 1.03 -7.60 -3.14
CA ILE A 119 0.26 -8.36 -4.12
C ILE A 119 -1.15 -7.77 -4.20
N TYR A 120 -1.85 -8.00 -5.34
CA TYR A 120 -3.21 -7.48 -5.54
C TYR A 120 -4.11 -8.52 -6.23
N GLN A 121 -5.41 -8.32 -6.08
CA GLN A 121 -6.45 -9.10 -6.77
C GLN A 121 -6.85 -8.46 -8.10
#